data_20fbfd7dbfd22434fd6962a033a59f3e
#
_entry.id   20fbfd7dbfd22434fd6962a033a59f3e
#
_cell.length_a   1.000
_cell.length_b   1.000
_cell.length_c   1.000
_cell.angle_alpha   90.00
_cell.angle_beta   90.00
_cell.angle_gamma   90.00
#
_symmetry.space_group_name_H-M   'P 1'
#
loop_
_entity.id
_entity.type
_entity.pdbx_description
1 polymer ?
#
loop_
_entity_poly.entity_id
_entity_poly.type
_entity_poly.pdbx_seq_one_letter_code
_entity_poly.pdbx_strand_id
1 'polypeptide(L)'
;QLQLIVARQEFDSRRPIPRIKLPSFALVGQMRDPEVMTAELRRLAISMIGFFNVVCAMEGQPQMDIDIEKLGQAQLVSATFLPDPNQQPSQVKIQYNFSPTVVFHDQLLIVSSTRTLAEQLLAGSEKLGPPTEANTALRVDLPALERILADNRQQLIVQNILEEGSTQEE
;
A
#
# COMPACT_ATOMS: atom_id res chain seq x y z
N GLN A 1 9.12 17.37 6.64
CA GLN A 1 8.32 17.41 5.41
C GLN A 1 7.65 16.07 5.18
N LEU A 2 6.39 16.06 4.71
CA LEU A 2 5.64 14.84 4.38
C LEU A 2 5.26 14.87 2.91
N GLN A 3 5.46 13.75 2.20
CA GLN A 3 5.09 13.58 0.80
C GLN A 3 4.12 12.40 0.66
N LEU A 4 3.04 12.59 -0.09
CA LEU A 4 2.17 11.50 -0.52
C LEU A 4 2.56 11.07 -1.93
N ILE A 5 2.80 9.79 -2.10
CA ILE A 5 3.14 9.17 -3.38
C ILE A 5 2.03 8.18 -3.72
N VAL A 6 1.55 8.24 -4.95
CA VAL A 6 0.59 7.27 -5.50
C VAL A 6 1.21 6.64 -6.74
N ALA A 7 1.20 5.32 -6.81
CA ALA A 7 1.80 4.57 -7.90
C ALA A 7 0.87 3.44 -8.38
N ARG A 8 1.02 3.04 -9.64
CA ARG A 8 0.38 1.83 -10.14
C ARG A 8 0.94 0.63 -9.39
N GLN A 9 0.05 -0.25 -8.93
CA GLN A 9 0.46 -1.48 -8.26
C GLN A 9 0.86 -2.54 -9.27
N GLU A 10 1.98 -3.21 -9.00
CA GLU A 10 2.40 -4.43 -9.68
C GLU A 10 1.98 -5.64 -8.84
N PHE A 11 1.31 -6.60 -9.48
CA PHE A 11 0.82 -7.81 -8.81
C PHE A 11 1.72 -9.00 -9.15
N ASP A 12 2.13 -9.73 -8.13
CA ASP A 12 2.83 -11.01 -8.31
C ASP A 12 1.81 -12.06 -8.76
N SER A 13 2.01 -12.62 -9.97
CA SER A 13 1.14 -13.66 -10.53
C SER A 13 1.06 -14.94 -9.70
N ARG A 14 2.00 -15.14 -8.76
CA ARG A 14 2.00 -16.27 -7.82
C ARG A 14 1.07 -16.08 -6.64
N ARG A 15 0.54 -14.86 -6.45
CA ARG A 15 -0.40 -14.52 -5.37
C ARG A 15 -1.80 -14.30 -5.91
N PRO A 16 -2.84 -14.43 -5.08
CA PRO A 16 -4.19 -14.07 -5.48
C PRO A 16 -4.25 -12.60 -5.93
N ILE A 17 -4.72 -12.37 -7.16
CA ILE A 17 -4.84 -11.02 -7.72
C ILE A 17 -6.29 -10.57 -7.57
N PRO A 18 -6.56 -9.44 -6.86
CA PRO A 18 -7.89 -8.90 -6.71
C PRO A 18 -8.50 -8.51 -8.05
N ARG A 19 -9.83 -8.68 -8.17
CA ARG A 19 -10.57 -8.25 -9.35
C ARG A 19 -10.50 -6.72 -9.52
N ILE A 20 -10.65 -5.99 -8.41
CA ILE A 20 -10.46 -4.54 -8.36
C ILE A 20 -9.01 -4.28 -7.98
N LYS A 21 -8.27 -3.64 -8.86
CA LYS A 21 -6.87 -3.32 -8.68
C LYS A 21 -6.72 -1.89 -8.20
N LEU A 22 -6.41 -1.72 -6.92
CA LEU A 22 -6.19 -0.41 -6.35
C LEU A 22 -4.75 0.08 -6.62
N PRO A 23 -4.54 1.40 -6.74
CA PRO A 23 -3.19 1.95 -6.74
C PRO A 23 -2.53 1.74 -5.38
N SER A 24 -1.20 1.64 -5.38
CA SER A 24 -0.40 1.73 -4.17
C SER A 24 -0.22 3.19 -3.77
N PHE A 25 -0.15 3.46 -2.48
CA PHE A 25 0.18 4.79 -1.97
C PHE A 25 1.16 4.69 -0.81
N ALA A 26 1.94 5.73 -0.63
CA ALA A 26 2.89 5.85 0.47
C ALA A 26 2.99 7.27 0.98
N LEU A 27 3.20 7.40 2.27
CA LEU A 27 3.63 8.62 2.93
C LEU A 27 5.12 8.52 3.21
N VAL A 28 5.88 9.50 2.73
CA VAL A 28 7.32 9.60 2.93
C VAL A 28 7.62 10.84 3.75
N GLY A 29 8.36 10.68 4.81
CA GLY A 29 8.68 11.77 5.73
C GLY A 29 10.07 11.65 6.33
N GLN A 30 10.51 12.73 6.99
CA GLN A 30 11.73 12.74 7.78
C GLN A 30 11.40 12.73 9.27
N MET A 31 12.05 11.83 9.99
CA MET A 31 12.02 11.77 11.45
C MET A 31 12.97 12.80 12.03
N ARG A 32 12.49 13.55 13.04
CA ARG A 32 13.32 14.54 13.74
C ARG A 32 14.30 13.88 14.72
N ASP A 33 13.85 12.82 15.35
CA ASP A 33 14.63 12.01 16.29
C ASP A 33 14.46 10.54 15.90
N PRO A 34 15.33 10.02 15.00
CA PRO A 34 15.20 8.65 14.50
C PRO A 34 15.31 7.58 15.58
N GLU A 35 16.15 7.79 16.61
CA GLU A 35 16.38 6.78 17.66
C GLU A 35 15.10 6.54 18.47
N VAL A 36 14.44 7.62 18.91
CA VAL A 36 13.21 7.55 19.69
C VAL A 36 12.03 7.18 18.78
N MET A 37 11.88 7.88 17.65
CA MET A 37 10.73 7.72 16.76
C MET A 37 10.66 6.32 16.14
N THR A 38 11.78 5.72 15.75
CA THR A 38 11.80 4.37 15.17
C THR A 38 11.23 3.35 16.15
N ALA A 39 11.62 3.40 17.42
CA ALA A 39 11.16 2.45 18.42
C ALA A 39 9.64 2.59 18.67
N GLU A 40 9.17 3.84 18.83
CA GLU A 40 7.76 4.13 19.12
C GLU A 40 6.86 3.84 17.91
N LEU A 41 7.23 4.29 16.71
CA LEU A 41 6.44 4.07 15.50
C LEU A 41 6.41 2.60 15.10
N ARG A 42 7.51 1.86 15.30
CA ARG A 42 7.52 0.40 15.09
C ARG A 42 6.54 -0.31 16.03
N ARG A 43 6.56 0.05 17.32
CA ARG A 43 5.62 -0.49 18.30
C ARG A 43 4.18 -0.16 17.92
N LEU A 44 3.92 1.07 17.50
CA LEU A 44 2.61 1.51 17.04
C LEU A 44 2.15 0.70 15.82
N ALA A 45 3.00 0.53 14.80
CA ALA A 45 2.69 -0.24 13.60
C ALA A 45 2.30 -1.69 13.95
N ILE A 46 3.10 -2.37 14.77
CA ILE A 46 2.81 -3.75 15.22
C ILE A 46 1.49 -3.81 16.01
N SER A 47 1.25 -2.84 16.89
CA SER A 47 0.01 -2.79 17.68
C SER A 47 -1.21 -2.55 16.82
N MET A 48 -1.11 -1.69 15.81
CA MET A 48 -2.21 -1.45 14.85
C MET A 48 -2.52 -2.72 14.04
N ILE A 49 -1.51 -3.41 13.52
CA ILE A 49 -1.71 -4.66 12.78
C ILE A 49 -2.35 -5.71 13.69
N GLY A 50 -1.87 -5.83 14.93
CA GLY A 50 -2.45 -6.72 15.93
C GLY A 50 -3.93 -6.40 16.22
N PHE A 51 -4.27 -5.13 16.36
CA PHE A 51 -5.65 -4.68 16.54
C PHE A 51 -6.52 -5.05 15.32
N PHE A 52 -6.05 -4.78 14.09
CA PHE A 52 -6.76 -5.18 12.88
C PHE A 52 -6.96 -6.69 12.80
N ASN A 53 -5.97 -7.49 13.18
CA ASN A 53 -6.10 -8.94 13.22
C ASN A 53 -7.20 -9.41 14.17
N VAL A 54 -7.34 -8.77 15.35
CA VAL A 54 -8.44 -9.05 16.26
C VAL A 54 -9.79 -8.74 15.63
N VAL A 55 -9.93 -7.57 14.98
CA VAL A 55 -11.16 -7.19 14.28
C VAL A 55 -11.46 -8.17 13.14
N CYS A 56 -10.47 -8.50 12.31
CA CYS A 56 -10.62 -9.48 11.23
C CYS A 56 -11.08 -10.86 11.77
N ALA A 57 -10.48 -11.31 12.87
CA ALA A 57 -10.88 -12.58 13.51
C ALA A 57 -12.34 -12.55 13.99
N MET A 58 -12.79 -11.45 14.59
CA MET A 58 -14.17 -11.30 15.05
C MET A 58 -15.18 -11.33 13.91
N GLU A 59 -14.79 -10.85 12.72
CA GLU A 59 -15.62 -10.78 11.52
C GLU A 59 -15.44 -12.01 10.60
N GLY A 60 -14.63 -13.00 10.99
CA GLY A 60 -14.33 -14.16 10.15
C GLY A 60 -13.55 -13.79 8.87
N GLN A 61 -12.79 -12.69 8.90
CA GLN A 61 -11.97 -12.25 7.79
C GLN A 61 -10.53 -12.79 7.92
N PRO A 62 -9.79 -12.95 6.81
CA PRO A 62 -8.39 -13.34 6.84
C PRO A 62 -7.56 -12.37 7.68
N GLN A 63 -6.67 -12.93 8.48
CA GLN A 63 -5.71 -12.19 9.27
C GLN A 63 -4.46 -11.88 8.46
N MET A 64 -3.66 -10.93 8.95
CA MET A 64 -2.37 -10.58 8.37
C MET A 64 -1.24 -11.25 9.14
N ASP A 65 -0.29 -11.83 8.43
CA ASP A 65 1.01 -12.22 8.97
C ASP A 65 1.92 -11.00 9.07
N ILE A 66 2.64 -10.89 10.19
CA ILE A 66 3.56 -9.76 10.45
C ILE A 66 4.98 -10.25 10.20
N ASP A 67 5.69 -9.56 9.33
CA ASP A 67 7.10 -9.78 9.08
C ASP A 67 7.92 -8.56 9.52
N ILE A 68 8.99 -8.81 10.29
CA ILE A 68 9.92 -7.79 10.77
C ILE A 68 11.31 -8.18 10.29
N GLU A 69 11.83 -7.41 9.34
CA GLU A 69 13.10 -7.73 8.70
C GLU A 69 14.03 -6.52 8.61
N LYS A 70 15.28 -6.81 8.28
CA LYS A 70 16.29 -5.80 7.94
C LYS A 70 16.70 -5.96 6.48
N LEU A 71 16.63 -4.86 5.74
CA LEU A 71 17.13 -4.77 4.37
C LEU A 71 18.31 -3.77 4.35
N GLY A 72 19.54 -4.29 4.42
CA GLY A 72 20.71 -3.48 4.66
C GLY A 72 20.66 -2.79 6.03
N GLN A 73 20.66 -1.47 6.06
CA GLN A 73 20.52 -0.68 7.30
C GLN A 73 19.06 -0.32 7.61
N ALA A 74 18.15 -0.52 6.65
CA ALA A 74 16.73 -0.24 6.85
C ALA A 74 16.05 -1.34 7.70
N GLN A 75 15.11 -0.93 8.54
CA GLN A 75 14.20 -1.84 9.26
C GLN A 75 12.82 -1.77 8.62
N LEU A 76 12.23 -2.91 8.33
CA LEU A 76 10.90 -3.03 7.74
C LEU A 76 9.97 -3.76 8.69
N VAL A 77 8.76 -3.22 8.84
CA VAL A 77 7.63 -3.92 9.44
C VAL A 77 6.57 -4.02 8.37
N SER A 78 6.27 -5.23 7.92
CA SER A 78 5.27 -5.46 6.89
C SER A 78 4.18 -6.42 7.39
N ALA A 79 3.00 -6.31 6.82
CA ALA A 79 1.91 -7.23 7.06
C ALA A 79 1.31 -7.70 5.74
N THR A 80 1.02 -8.99 5.64
CA THR A 80 0.46 -9.59 4.42
C THR A 80 -0.73 -10.46 4.80
N PHE A 81 -1.86 -10.30 4.11
CA PHE A 81 -3.01 -11.16 4.34
C PHE A 81 -2.67 -12.61 4.01
N LEU A 82 -2.98 -13.51 4.94
CA LEU A 82 -2.83 -14.94 4.74
C LEU A 82 -3.78 -15.40 3.62
N PRO A 83 -3.28 -16.22 2.68
CA PRO A 83 -4.14 -16.80 1.64
C PRO A 83 -5.26 -17.62 2.27
N ASP A 84 -6.48 -17.41 1.79
CA ASP A 84 -7.61 -18.29 2.13
C ASP A 84 -7.53 -19.55 1.25
N PRO A 85 -7.31 -20.75 1.83
CA PRO A 85 -7.20 -21.99 1.05
C PRO A 85 -8.46 -22.32 0.25
N ASN A 86 -9.61 -21.79 0.66
CA ASN A 86 -10.91 -22.03 0.02
C ASN A 86 -11.29 -20.92 -0.96
N GLN A 87 -10.43 -19.91 -1.16
CA GLN A 87 -10.72 -18.78 -2.02
C GLN A 87 -10.64 -19.16 -3.49
N GLN A 88 -11.74 -18.98 -4.20
CA GLN A 88 -11.75 -19.13 -5.65
C GLN A 88 -11.03 -17.97 -6.33
N PRO A 89 -10.27 -18.20 -7.42
CA PRO A 89 -9.56 -17.15 -8.16
C PRO A 89 -10.46 -15.99 -8.62
N SER A 90 -11.74 -16.27 -8.89
CA SER A 90 -12.74 -15.27 -9.29
C SER A 90 -13.29 -14.40 -8.16
N GLN A 91 -12.99 -14.73 -6.90
CA GLN A 91 -13.55 -14.09 -5.71
C GLN A 91 -12.48 -13.47 -4.81
N VAL A 92 -11.29 -13.17 -5.36
CA VAL A 92 -10.22 -12.55 -4.58
C VAL A 92 -10.68 -11.19 -4.05
N LYS A 93 -10.71 -11.07 -2.72
CA LYS A 93 -11.21 -9.89 -2.03
C LYS A 93 -10.28 -8.69 -2.23
N ILE A 94 -10.85 -7.49 -2.15
CA ILE A 94 -10.15 -6.21 -2.33
C ILE A 94 -8.99 -6.00 -1.34
N GLN A 95 -9.05 -6.59 -0.16
CA GLN A 95 -8.02 -6.49 0.87
C GLN A 95 -6.66 -7.02 0.43
N TYR A 96 -6.62 -7.95 -0.53
CA TYR A 96 -5.35 -8.46 -1.10
C TYR A 96 -4.60 -7.46 -1.99
N ASN A 97 -5.17 -6.26 -2.21
CA ASN A 97 -4.39 -5.11 -2.72
C ASN A 97 -3.39 -4.56 -1.70
N PHE A 98 -3.54 -4.89 -0.42
CA PHE A 98 -2.76 -4.27 0.64
C PHE A 98 -1.73 -5.24 1.23
N SER A 99 -0.53 -4.75 1.40
CA SER A 99 0.52 -5.32 2.23
C SER A 99 1.21 -4.17 2.98
N PRO A 100 0.51 -3.58 3.98
CA PRO A 100 0.99 -2.38 4.65
C PRO A 100 2.40 -2.59 5.20
N THR A 101 3.26 -1.62 4.91
CA THR A 101 4.69 -1.71 5.24
C THR A 101 5.18 -0.37 5.75
N VAL A 102 5.90 -0.41 6.86
CA VAL A 102 6.60 0.75 7.42
C VAL A 102 8.10 0.50 7.33
N VAL A 103 8.83 1.46 6.76
CA VAL A 103 10.28 1.42 6.61
C VAL A 103 10.90 2.53 7.42
N PHE A 104 11.93 2.18 8.17
CA PHE A 104 12.79 3.09 8.92
C PHE A 104 14.21 2.97 8.38
N HIS A 105 14.75 4.06 7.84
CA HIS A 105 16.11 4.12 7.31
C HIS A 105 16.73 5.48 7.61
N ASP A 106 17.70 5.54 8.51
CA ASP A 106 18.25 6.78 9.03
C ASP A 106 17.14 7.74 9.51
N GLN A 107 17.03 8.92 8.89
CA GLN A 107 15.94 9.86 9.15
C GLN A 107 14.68 9.61 8.30
N LEU A 108 14.74 8.68 7.35
CA LEU A 108 13.64 8.41 6.42
C LEU A 108 12.59 7.51 7.08
N LEU A 109 11.34 7.94 6.99
CA LEU A 109 10.16 7.14 7.32
C LEU A 109 9.33 6.97 6.06
N ILE A 110 9.00 5.73 5.73
CA ILE A 110 8.05 5.40 4.65
C ILE A 110 6.92 4.59 5.25
N VAL A 111 5.69 5.05 5.08
CA VAL A 111 4.47 4.29 5.42
C VAL A 111 3.73 4.02 4.13
N SER A 112 3.72 2.77 3.70
CA SER A 112 3.18 2.36 2.40
C SER A 112 2.02 1.39 2.53
N SER A 113 1.08 1.47 1.61
CA SER A 113 -0.02 0.50 1.46
C SER A 113 0.45 -0.84 0.93
N THR A 114 1.64 -0.90 0.30
CA THR A 114 2.21 -2.13 -0.24
C THR A 114 3.71 -2.22 0.02
N ARG A 115 4.17 -3.44 0.24
CA ARG A 115 5.59 -3.74 0.43
C ARG A 115 6.42 -3.36 -0.81
N THR A 116 5.94 -3.70 -1.99
CA THR A 116 6.64 -3.40 -3.26
C THR A 116 6.93 -1.92 -3.42
N LEU A 117 5.94 -1.05 -3.16
CA LEU A 117 6.16 0.40 -3.23
C LEU A 117 7.13 0.88 -2.16
N ALA A 118 7.06 0.34 -0.93
CA ALA A 118 7.99 0.68 0.14
C ALA A 118 9.44 0.36 -0.24
N GLU A 119 9.70 -0.83 -0.81
CA GLU A 119 11.01 -1.26 -1.28
C GLU A 119 11.52 -0.41 -2.45
N GLN A 120 10.65 -0.09 -3.41
CA GLN A 120 10.99 0.80 -4.54
C GLN A 120 11.39 2.20 -4.07
N LEU A 121 10.65 2.76 -3.10
CA LEU A 121 10.94 4.08 -2.53
C LEU A 121 12.24 4.05 -1.70
N LEU A 122 12.49 2.99 -0.96
CA LEU A 122 13.74 2.82 -0.23
C LEU A 122 14.93 2.76 -1.20
N ALA A 123 14.84 1.95 -2.26
CA ALA A 123 15.90 1.84 -3.28
C ALA A 123 16.09 3.14 -4.07
N GLY A 124 15.05 3.95 -4.20
CA GLY A 124 15.07 5.25 -4.88
C GLY A 124 15.23 6.45 -3.92
N SER A 125 15.53 6.23 -2.65
CA SER A 125 15.53 7.28 -1.62
C SER A 125 16.51 8.43 -1.91
N GLU A 126 17.63 8.16 -2.56
CA GLU A 126 18.57 9.17 -3.03
C GLU A 126 17.99 10.09 -4.14
N LYS A 127 16.93 9.62 -4.84
CA LYS A 127 16.24 10.37 -5.92
C LYS A 127 14.99 11.11 -5.42
N LEU A 128 14.56 10.87 -4.19
CA LEU A 128 13.59 11.72 -3.52
C LEU A 128 14.29 13.06 -3.32
N GLY A 129 14.09 13.98 -4.25
CA GLY A 129 14.80 15.27 -4.34
C GLY A 129 14.79 16.04 -3.01
N PRO A 130 15.63 17.07 -2.89
CA PRO A 130 15.71 17.86 -1.66
C PRO A 130 14.33 18.37 -1.27
N PRO A 131 14.08 18.54 0.04
CA PRO A 131 12.82 19.09 0.51
C PRO A 131 12.56 20.42 -0.22
N THR A 132 11.41 20.53 -0.84
CA THR A 132 10.96 21.81 -1.42
C THR A 132 10.65 22.76 -0.28
N GLU A 133 10.87 24.07 -0.46
CA GLU A 133 10.49 25.08 0.54
C GLU A 133 8.97 25.13 0.80
N ALA A 134 8.18 24.48 -0.06
CA ALA A 134 6.74 24.35 0.09
C ALA A 134 6.37 23.36 1.20
N ASN A 135 5.44 23.74 2.07
CA ASN A 135 4.93 22.87 3.12
C ASN A 135 4.14 21.67 2.59
N THR A 136 3.58 21.78 1.40
CA THR A 136 2.83 20.73 0.72
C THR A 136 3.08 20.80 -0.78
N ALA A 137 3.43 19.67 -1.38
CA ALA A 137 3.57 19.54 -2.84
C ALA A 137 2.74 18.33 -3.32
N LEU A 138 1.96 18.54 -4.38
CA LEU A 138 1.24 17.47 -5.07
C LEU A 138 1.87 17.27 -6.44
N ARG A 139 2.32 16.04 -6.71
CA ARG A 139 2.78 15.63 -8.04
C ARG A 139 1.89 14.50 -8.55
N VAL A 140 1.32 14.67 -9.71
CA VAL A 140 0.45 13.67 -10.37
C VAL A 140 1.16 13.17 -11.62
N ASP A 141 1.32 11.85 -11.69
CA ASP A 141 1.79 11.17 -12.90
C ASP A 141 0.56 10.76 -13.73
N LEU A 142 0.22 11.55 -14.73
CA LEU A 142 -0.94 11.31 -15.60
C LEU A 142 -0.87 9.97 -16.35
N PRO A 143 0.27 9.54 -16.93
CA PRO A 143 0.43 8.22 -17.50
C PRO A 143 0.17 7.09 -16.51
N ALA A 144 0.58 7.23 -15.25
CA ALA A 144 0.29 6.25 -14.21
C ALA A 144 -1.21 6.20 -13.89
N LEU A 145 -1.87 7.35 -13.79
CA LEU A 145 -3.31 7.45 -13.56
C LEU A 145 -4.11 6.78 -14.68
N GLU A 146 -3.77 7.04 -15.94
CA GLU A 146 -4.39 6.39 -17.11
C GLU A 146 -4.30 4.86 -17.01
N ARG A 147 -3.14 4.31 -16.67
CA ARG A 147 -2.96 2.87 -16.51
C ARG A 147 -3.79 2.29 -15.36
N ILE A 148 -3.91 3.01 -14.23
CA ILE A 148 -4.76 2.60 -13.11
C ILE A 148 -6.23 2.52 -13.53
N LEU A 149 -6.72 3.50 -14.30
CA LEU A 149 -8.09 3.49 -14.84
C LEU A 149 -8.28 2.35 -15.84
N ALA A 150 -7.31 2.13 -16.73
CA ALA A 150 -7.35 1.03 -17.71
C ALA A 150 -7.39 -0.35 -17.04
N ASP A 151 -6.63 -0.55 -15.95
CA ASP A 151 -6.62 -1.81 -15.18
C ASP A 151 -7.99 -2.14 -14.57
N ASN A 152 -8.86 -1.15 -14.33
CA ASN A 152 -10.18 -1.29 -13.72
C ASN A 152 -11.33 -0.97 -14.70
N ARG A 153 -11.05 -0.74 -15.96
CA ARG A 153 -12.05 -0.27 -16.95
C ARG A 153 -13.31 -1.12 -16.96
N GLN A 154 -13.18 -2.45 -16.94
CA GLN A 154 -14.32 -3.34 -17.02
C GLN A 154 -15.21 -3.25 -15.77
N GLN A 155 -14.62 -3.10 -14.58
CA GLN A 155 -15.34 -2.91 -13.32
C GLN A 155 -16.06 -1.56 -13.29
N LEU A 156 -15.42 -0.51 -13.78
CA LEU A 156 -16.01 0.83 -13.85
C LEU A 156 -17.23 0.85 -14.79
N ILE A 157 -17.13 0.20 -15.96
CA ILE A 157 -18.27 0.06 -16.89
C ILE A 157 -19.42 -0.69 -16.23
N VAL A 158 -19.16 -1.84 -15.59
CA VAL A 158 -20.20 -2.63 -14.94
C VAL A 158 -20.87 -1.84 -13.81
N GLN A 159 -20.10 -1.09 -13.02
CA GLN A 159 -20.63 -0.26 -11.95
C GLN A 159 -21.52 0.85 -12.51
N ASN A 160 -21.09 1.52 -13.56
CA ASN A 160 -21.86 2.58 -14.21
C ASN A 160 -23.20 2.05 -14.77
N ILE A 161 -23.19 0.88 -15.42
CA ILE A 161 -24.41 0.23 -15.90
C ILE A 161 -25.39 -0.08 -14.74
N LEU A 162 -24.86 -0.53 -13.61
CA LEU A 162 -25.69 -0.91 -12.45
C LEU A 162 -26.25 0.30 -11.70
N GLU A 163 -25.49 1.39 -11.61
CA GLU A 163 -25.87 2.57 -10.83
C GLU A 163 -26.68 3.58 -11.64
N GLU A 164 -26.33 3.79 -12.91
CA GLU A 164 -26.94 4.82 -13.75
C GLU A 164 -27.86 4.26 -14.84
N GLY A 165 -27.93 2.93 -15.00
CA GLY A 165 -28.72 2.29 -16.05
C GLY A 165 -28.22 2.56 -17.46
N SER A 166 -26.94 3.03 -17.59
CA SER A 166 -26.30 3.30 -18.85
C SER A 166 -26.08 2.03 -19.66
N THR A 167 -25.99 2.16 -21.00
CA THR A 167 -25.63 1.04 -21.86
C THR A 167 -24.10 0.97 -22.05
N GLN A 168 -23.58 -0.16 -22.53
CA GLN A 168 -22.13 -0.31 -22.79
C GLN A 168 -21.59 0.65 -23.86
N GLU A 169 -22.46 1.30 -24.63
CA GLU A 169 -22.11 2.21 -25.72
C GLU A 169 -22.09 3.68 -25.27
N GLU A 170 -22.59 4.01 -24.09
CA GLU A 170 -22.48 5.32 -23.43
C GLU A 170 -21.28 5.35 -22.48
#